data_fa84c0946c1284b40257895ec7b4c352
#
_entry.id   fa84c0946c1284b40257895ec7b4c352
#
_cell.length_a   1.000
_cell.length_b   1.000
_cell.length_c   1.000
_cell.angle_alpha   90.00
_cell.angle_beta   90.00
_cell.angle_gamma   90.00
#
_symmetry.space_group_name_H-M   'P 1'
#
loop_
_entity.id
_entity.type
_entity.pdbx_description
1 polymer ?
#
loop_
_entity_poly.entity_id
_entity_poly.type
_entity_poly.pdbx_seq_one_letter_code
_entity_poly.pdbx_strand_id
1 'polypeptide(L)'
;MTFSQHALQQLTHLRKVFLNATDGLNDYWTSEELLALYDETFAERIGWKWNFVLEDLERRGWQLPEGTLLDWGCGTGIASRKVLQRPIATTIRTVSLFDRSSLSINFASRKLTQGFPHLNIIQGDLQDATTVLISHVLNELTDQHLSDLLHRLKQATAILWVEPSQKSIASRLLKVREMLRKEFHLIAPCPHQASCGMLAPENARHWCHHFAMPPAEAFTESKWAKLSAALNIDLRDLSLSYLVLDKRAVLPLPPHAKRVIGNIRLYKASASMLLCDEHGVRNTELYKRDLPEVFKAIKKGAMPSLFAAEVERGCMTVFNPL
;
A
#
# COMPACT_ATOMS: atom_id res chain seq x y z
N MET A 1 15.40 10.96 -20.28
CA MET A 1 14.92 12.34 -19.99
C MET A 1 15.79 12.99 -18.93
N THR A 2 16.06 14.29 -19.05
CA THR A 2 16.82 15.03 -18.04
C THR A 2 15.86 16.05 -17.42
N PHE A 3 15.62 15.98 -16.13
CA PHE A 3 14.80 16.99 -15.46
C PHE A 3 15.49 18.35 -15.51
N SER A 4 14.73 19.40 -15.87
CA SER A 4 15.21 20.78 -15.77
C SER A 4 15.39 21.19 -14.31
N GLN A 5 16.19 22.21 -14.04
CA GLN A 5 16.34 22.76 -12.69
C GLN A 5 14.98 23.22 -12.13
N HIS A 6 14.13 23.81 -12.96
CA HIS A 6 12.79 24.22 -12.60
C HIS A 6 11.92 23.03 -12.19
N ALA A 7 11.92 21.93 -12.94
CA ALA A 7 11.19 20.71 -12.60
C ALA A 7 11.62 20.13 -11.24
N LEU A 8 12.92 20.10 -10.95
CA LEU A 8 13.43 19.62 -9.66
C LEU A 8 13.02 20.54 -8.50
N GLN A 9 12.97 21.85 -8.72
CA GLN A 9 12.46 22.81 -7.73
C GLN A 9 10.98 22.60 -7.44
N GLN A 10 10.15 22.38 -8.48
CA GLN A 10 8.73 22.06 -8.34
C GLN A 10 8.53 20.76 -7.55
N LEU A 11 9.25 19.69 -7.88
CA LEU A 11 9.19 18.43 -7.13
C LEU A 11 9.63 18.57 -5.68
N THR A 12 10.67 19.37 -5.41
CA THR A 12 11.13 19.66 -4.06
C THR A 12 10.06 20.39 -3.24
N HIS A 13 9.41 21.38 -3.86
CA HIS A 13 8.31 22.12 -3.24
C HIS A 13 7.13 21.18 -2.95
N LEU A 14 6.68 20.42 -3.93
CA LEU A 14 5.57 19.46 -3.80
C LEU A 14 5.83 18.44 -2.69
N ARG A 15 7.06 17.90 -2.61
CA ARG A 15 7.46 17.01 -1.53
C ARG A 15 7.32 17.64 -0.14
N LYS A 16 7.71 18.91 0.00
CA LYS A 16 7.56 19.66 1.27
C LYS A 16 6.08 19.83 1.63
N VAL A 17 5.22 20.11 0.65
CA VAL A 17 3.77 20.18 0.85
C VAL A 17 3.26 18.84 1.40
N PHE A 18 3.58 17.72 0.76
CA PHE A 18 3.12 16.39 1.21
C PHE A 18 3.65 15.98 2.60
N LEU A 19 4.88 16.37 2.95
CA LEU A 19 5.46 16.03 4.25
C LEU A 19 4.88 16.87 5.39
N ASN A 20 4.44 18.09 5.08
CA ASN A 20 3.90 19.05 6.06
C ASN A 20 2.38 19.20 5.94
N ALA A 21 1.72 18.41 5.08
CA ALA A 21 0.28 18.48 4.92
C ALA A 21 -0.40 18.16 6.26
N THR A 22 -1.00 19.16 6.82
CA THR A 22 -1.91 19.10 7.94
C THR A 22 -3.17 19.83 7.52
N ASP A 23 -4.32 19.18 7.71
CA ASP A 23 -5.62 19.83 7.71
C ASP A 23 -6.16 20.35 6.37
N GLY A 24 -6.62 19.43 5.51
CA GLY A 24 -7.61 19.73 4.47
C GLY A 24 -7.28 20.89 3.51
N LEU A 25 -6.00 21.08 3.24
CA LEU A 25 -5.45 22.28 2.66
C LEU A 25 -5.80 22.50 1.19
N ASN A 26 -5.59 23.72 0.75
CA ASN A 26 -5.76 24.25 -0.59
C ASN A 26 -5.28 23.30 -1.68
N ASP A 27 -5.96 23.30 -2.81
CA ASP A 27 -5.52 22.59 -4.00
C ASP A 27 -4.09 23.01 -4.36
N TYR A 28 -3.15 22.07 -4.31
CA TYR A 28 -1.74 22.29 -4.61
C TYR A 28 -1.41 22.01 -6.08
N TRP A 29 -2.38 21.52 -6.85
CA TRP A 29 -2.23 21.28 -8.28
C TRP A 29 -2.43 22.59 -9.06
N THR A 30 -1.33 23.23 -9.42
CA THR A 30 -1.35 24.54 -10.07
C THR A 30 -1.34 24.48 -11.59
N SER A 31 -0.95 23.34 -12.16
CA SER A 31 -0.93 23.15 -13.61
C SER A 31 -0.91 21.66 -14.00
N GLU A 32 -1.23 21.41 -15.26
CA GLU A 32 -1.19 20.07 -15.85
C GLU A 32 0.26 19.57 -16.00
N GLU A 33 1.21 20.45 -16.25
CA GLU A 33 2.63 20.14 -16.35
C GLU A 33 3.16 19.63 -14.99
N LEU A 34 2.71 20.21 -13.88
CA LEU A 34 3.07 19.75 -12.55
C LEU A 34 2.49 18.36 -12.27
N LEU A 35 1.24 18.10 -12.67
CA LEU A 35 0.63 16.77 -12.57
C LEU A 35 1.38 15.73 -13.41
N ALA A 36 1.77 16.08 -14.64
CA ALA A 36 2.55 15.20 -15.50
C ALA A 36 3.92 14.87 -14.89
N LEU A 37 4.60 15.87 -14.36
CA LEU A 37 5.88 15.72 -13.68
C LEU A 37 5.77 14.83 -12.44
N TYR A 38 4.71 15.03 -11.65
CA TYR A 38 4.40 14.16 -10.50
C TYR A 38 4.09 12.73 -10.93
N ASP A 39 3.30 12.57 -12.01
CA ASP A 39 2.91 11.26 -12.54
C ASP A 39 4.11 10.40 -12.93
N GLU A 40 5.12 11.02 -13.57
CA GLU A 40 6.35 10.36 -14.03
C GLU A 40 7.35 10.10 -12.91
N THR A 41 7.12 10.60 -11.69
CA THR A 41 8.06 10.56 -10.58
C THR A 41 7.46 9.95 -9.31
N PHE A 42 6.87 10.77 -8.45
CA PHE A 42 6.35 10.30 -7.15
C PHE A 42 5.17 9.33 -7.31
N ALA A 43 4.26 9.60 -8.27
CA ALA A 43 3.13 8.71 -8.50
C ALA A 43 3.60 7.35 -9.02
N GLU A 44 4.61 7.29 -9.91
CA GLU A 44 5.15 6.01 -10.36
C GLU A 44 5.75 5.19 -9.20
N ARG A 45 6.44 5.84 -8.25
CA ARG A 45 6.91 5.16 -7.02
C ARG A 45 5.74 4.66 -6.16
N ILE A 46 4.64 5.40 -6.10
CA ILE A 46 3.41 4.93 -5.45
C ILE A 46 2.86 3.73 -6.22
N GLY A 47 2.91 3.75 -7.55
CA GLY A 47 2.53 2.63 -8.39
C GLY A 47 3.33 1.36 -8.10
N TRP A 48 4.63 1.46 -7.79
CA TRP A 48 5.44 0.29 -7.37
C TRP A 48 4.97 -0.29 -6.03
N LYS A 49 4.50 0.55 -5.10
CA LYS A 49 3.90 0.08 -3.84
C LYS A 49 2.57 -0.63 -4.09
N TRP A 50 1.76 -0.12 -5.01
CA TRP A 50 0.53 -0.78 -5.44
C TRP A 50 0.80 -2.16 -6.06
N ASN A 51 1.84 -2.29 -6.89
CA ASN A 51 2.24 -3.60 -7.44
C ASN A 51 2.47 -4.63 -6.34
N PHE A 52 3.18 -4.27 -5.25
CA PHE A 52 3.40 -5.16 -4.10
C PHE A 52 2.07 -5.61 -3.45
N VAL A 53 1.13 -4.68 -3.26
CA VAL A 53 -0.19 -4.99 -2.67
C VAL A 53 -0.98 -5.92 -3.59
N LEU A 54 -1.00 -5.62 -4.88
CA LEU A 54 -1.72 -6.40 -5.88
C LEU A 54 -1.16 -7.81 -6.03
N GLU A 55 0.16 -7.97 -5.99
CA GLU A 55 0.81 -9.28 -5.97
C GLU A 55 0.47 -10.10 -4.72
N ASP A 56 0.36 -9.46 -3.56
CA ASP A 56 -0.08 -10.14 -2.33
C ASP A 56 -1.53 -10.63 -2.46
N LEU A 57 -2.42 -9.83 -3.06
CA LEU A 57 -3.81 -10.20 -3.31
C LEU A 57 -3.95 -11.34 -4.32
N GLU A 58 -3.17 -11.31 -5.40
CA GLU A 58 -3.15 -12.37 -6.41
C GLU A 58 -2.70 -13.72 -5.84
N ARG A 59 -1.64 -13.71 -5.01
CA ARG A 59 -1.19 -14.93 -4.31
C ARG A 59 -2.26 -15.50 -3.38
N ARG A 60 -3.12 -14.66 -2.82
CA ARG A 60 -4.27 -15.07 -1.99
C ARG A 60 -5.48 -15.52 -2.81
N GLY A 61 -5.42 -15.44 -4.14
CA GLY A 61 -6.55 -15.75 -5.04
C GLY A 61 -7.72 -14.77 -4.90
N TRP A 62 -7.50 -13.57 -4.31
CA TRP A 62 -8.55 -12.59 -4.13
C TRP A 62 -8.84 -11.84 -5.43
N GLN A 63 -10.12 -11.58 -5.70
CA GLN A 63 -10.60 -10.87 -6.90
C GLN A 63 -11.44 -9.67 -6.47
N LEU A 64 -11.35 -8.59 -7.23
CA LEU A 64 -12.24 -7.44 -7.04
C LEU A 64 -13.72 -7.86 -7.20
N PRO A 65 -14.63 -7.36 -6.35
CA PRO A 65 -16.07 -7.52 -6.61
C PRO A 65 -16.46 -6.85 -7.93
N GLU A 66 -17.40 -7.43 -8.63
CA GLU A 66 -18.00 -6.81 -9.80
C GLU A 66 -18.71 -5.51 -9.42
N GLY A 67 -18.61 -4.49 -10.27
CA GLY A 67 -19.28 -3.19 -10.06
C GLY A 67 -18.36 -2.00 -10.36
N THR A 68 -18.63 -0.88 -9.69
CA THR A 68 -17.90 0.37 -9.88
C THR A 68 -16.67 0.43 -8.98
N LEU A 69 -15.51 0.69 -9.60
CA LEU A 69 -14.25 0.99 -8.92
C LEU A 69 -14.15 2.50 -8.71
N LEU A 70 -14.17 2.96 -7.49
CA LEU A 70 -13.93 4.36 -7.15
C LEU A 70 -12.46 4.56 -6.72
N ASP A 71 -11.78 5.53 -7.33
CA ASP A 71 -10.49 6.05 -6.87
C ASP A 71 -10.75 7.35 -6.10
N TRP A 72 -10.73 7.24 -4.77
CA TRP A 72 -11.05 8.35 -3.87
C TRP A 72 -9.78 9.09 -3.45
N GLY A 73 -9.65 10.35 -3.84
CA GLY A 73 -8.40 11.11 -3.82
C GLY A 73 -7.49 10.66 -4.96
N CYS A 74 -8.02 10.59 -6.18
CA CYS A 74 -7.40 9.89 -7.31
C CYS A 74 -6.06 10.48 -7.77
N GLY A 75 -5.77 11.76 -7.48
CA GLY A 75 -4.56 12.41 -7.96
C GLY A 75 -4.39 12.24 -9.47
N THR A 76 -3.32 11.60 -9.90
CA THR A 76 -3.08 11.28 -11.33
C THR A 76 -3.73 9.96 -11.79
N GLY A 77 -4.49 9.27 -10.93
CA GLY A 77 -5.11 7.98 -11.24
C GLY A 77 -4.11 6.81 -11.24
N ILE A 78 -2.97 6.94 -10.57
CA ILE A 78 -1.94 5.88 -10.58
C ILE A 78 -2.45 4.59 -9.93
N ALA A 79 -3.21 4.70 -8.83
CA ALA A 79 -3.79 3.54 -8.13
C ALA A 79 -4.72 2.75 -9.07
N SER A 80 -5.68 3.43 -9.68
CA SER A 80 -6.60 2.84 -10.67
C SER A 80 -5.86 2.20 -11.83
N ARG A 81 -4.86 2.88 -12.41
CA ARG A 81 -4.07 2.33 -13.53
C ARG A 81 -3.35 1.05 -13.16
N LYS A 82 -2.72 0.97 -11.96
CA LYS A 82 -2.04 -0.25 -11.50
C LYS A 82 -3.02 -1.38 -11.21
N VAL A 83 -4.17 -1.09 -10.61
CA VAL A 83 -5.22 -2.08 -10.37
C VAL A 83 -5.77 -2.64 -11.67
N LEU A 84 -6.13 -1.79 -12.62
CA LEU A 84 -6.74 -2.18 -13.89
C LEU A 84 -5.79 -2.97 -14.83
N GLN A 85 -4.48 -2.87 -14.61
CA GLN A 85 -3.48 -3.68 -15.33
C GLN A 85 -3.39 -5.13 -14.82
N ARG A 86 -4.09 -5.48 -13.74
CA ARG A 86 -3.95 -6.79 -13.08
C ARG A 86 -5.16 -7.70 -13.33
N PRO A 87 -4.96 -9.03 -13.38
CA PRO A 87 -6.05 -10.00 -13.56
C PRO A 87 -7.17 -9.89 -12.53
N ILE A 88 -6.89 -9.39 -11.33
CA ILE A 88 -7.91 -9.22 -10.28
C ILE A 88 -9.02 -8.22 -10.64
N ALA A 89 -8.82 -7.39 -11.66
CA ALA A 89 -9.74 -6.31 -12.06
C ALA A 89 -10.52 -6.61 -13.36
N THR A 90 -10.51 -7.84 -13.86
CA THR A 90 -11.11 -8.19 -15.17
C THR A 90 -12.63 -7.99 -15.25
N THR A 91 -13.33 -7.94 -14.11
CA THR A 91 -14.76 -7.72 -14.01
C THR A 91 -15.15 -6.23 -14.00
N ILE A 92 -14.19 -5.33 -13.79
CA ILE A 92 -14.46 -3.88 -13.73
C ILE A 92 -14.85 -3.37 -15.12
N ARG A 93 -15.94 -2.58 -15.18
CA ARG A 93 -16.44 -1.91 -16.41
C ARG A 93 -16.56 -0.41 -16.24
N THR A 94 -16.69 0.07 -14.99
CA THR A 94 -16.84 1.49 -14.67
C THR A 94 -15.81 1.89 -13.62
N VAL A 95 -15.10 2.99 -13.88
CA VAL A 95 -14.19 3.63 -12.93
C VAL A 95 -14.73 5.01 -12.62
N SER A 96 -14.96 5.26 -11.34
CA SER A 96 -15.37 6.56 -10.82
C SER A 96 -14.16 7.26 -10.22
N LEU A 97 -14.00 8.54 -10.48
CA LEU A 97 -12.91 9.37 -9.99
C LEU A 97 -13.44 10.44 -9.05
N PHE A 98 -12.82 10.54 -7.90
CA PHE A 98 -13.07 11.62 -6.95
C PHE A 98 -11.75 12.23 -6.47
N ASP A 99 -11.66 13.53 -6.56
CA ASP A 99 -10.58 14.34 -5.97
C ASP A 99 -11.12 15.74 -5.69
N ARG A 100 -10.51 16.48 -4.78
CA ARG A 100 -10.86 17.88 -4.56
C ARG A 100 -10.41 18.80 -5.70
N SER A 101 -9.39 18.35 -6.47
CA SER A 101 -8.86 19.06 -7.61
C SER A 101 -9.49 18.61 -8.92
N SER A 102 -10.17 19.51 -9.60
CA SER A 102 -10.69 19.24 -10.96
C SER A 102 -9.59 18.98 -11.98
N LEU A 103 -8.40 19.60 -11.80
CA LEU A 103 -7.22 19.33 -12.63
C LEU A 103 -6.78 17.87 -12.52
N SER A 104 -6.73 17.34 -11.30
CA SER A 104 -6.40 15.93 -11.04
C SER A 104 -7.41 14.97 -11.69
N ILE A 105 -8.70 15.22 -11.50
CA ILE A 105 -9.76 14.40 -12.10
C ILE A 105 -9.63 14.38 -13.63
N ASN A 106 -9.46 15.54 -14.25
CA ASN A 106 -9.31 15.64 -15.70
C ASN A 106 -8.06 14.93 -16.21
N PHE A 107 -6.95 15.06 -15.50
CA PHE A 107 -5.70 14.37 -15.84
C PHE A 107 -5.84 12.85 -15.72
N ALA A 108 -6.36 12.37 -14.59
CA ALA A 108 -6.59 10.95 -14.36
C ALA A 108 -7.59 10.35 -15.37
N SER A 109 -8.68 11.05 -15.66
CA SER A 109 -9.67 10.63 -16.64
C SER A 109 -9.06 10.43 -18.03
N ARG A 110 -8.25 11.40 -18.52
CA ARG A 110 -7.55 11.24 -19.81
C ARG A 110 -6.60 10.05 -19.82
N LYS A 111 -5.78 9.89 -18.77
CA LYS A 111 -4.84 8.76 -18.66
C LYS A 111 -5.57 7.42 -18.67
N LEU A 112 -6.69 7.31 -17.97
CA LEU A 112 -7.50 6.09 -17.91
C LEU A 112 -8.20 5.82 -19.24
N THR A 113 -8.81 6.83 -19.86
CA THR A 113 -9.48 6.66 -21.16
C THR A 113 -8.48 6.24 -22.25
N GLN A 114 -7.25 6.79 -22.23
CA GLN A 114 -6.19 6.40 -23.17
C GLN A 114 -5.70 4.97 -22.93
N GLY A 115 -5.50 4.58 -21.67
CA GLY A 115 -4.96 3.27 -21.31
C GLY A 115 -5.99 2.14 -21.35
N PHE A 116 -7.27 2.48 -21.14
CA PHE A 116 -8.38 1.51 -20.99
C PHE A 116 -9.63 1.97 -21.74
N PRO A 117 -9.60 2.06 -23.08
CA PRO A 117 -10.68 2.66 -23.89
C PRO A 117 -12.01 1.90 -23.82
N HIS A 118 -12.01 0.68 -23.30
CA HIS A 118 -13.20 -0.15 -23.11
C HIS A 118 -13.94 0.11 -21.79
N LEU A 119 -13.38 0.92 -20.90
CA LEU A 119 -13.97 1.24 -19.61
C LEU A 119 -14.77 2.54 -19.67
N ASN A 120 -15.84 2.60 -18.91
CA ASN A 120 -16.60 3.81 -18.67
C ASN A 120 -15.91 4.59 -17.53
N ILE A 121 -15.33 5.76 -17.85
CA ILE A 121 -14.67 6.64 -16.87
C ILE A 121 -15.61 7.78 -16.54
N ILE A 122 -16.01 7.88 -15.26
CA ILE A 122 -16.94 8.91 -14.78
C ILE A 122 -16.35 9.67 -13.60
N GLN A 123 -16.90 10.83 -13.31
CA GLN A 123 -16.70 11.50 -12.05
C GLN A 123 -17.83 11.10 -11.09
N GLY A 124 -17.49 10.78 -9.85
CA GLY A 124 -18.48 10.36 -8.85
C GLY A 124 -17.93 10.31 -7.45
N ASP A 125 -18.71 9.80 -6.53
CA ASP A 125 -18.38 9.71 -5.11
C ASP A 125 -18.76 8.33 -4.56
N LEU A 126 -18.61 8.13 -3.26
CA LEU A 126 -18.75 6.87 -2.52
C LEU A 126 -20.12 6.18 -2.66
N GLN A 127 -21.18 6.89 -3.06
CA GLN A 127 -22.57 6.38 -3.04
C GLN A 127 -22.76 5.13 -3.92
N ASP A 128 -22.09 5.08 -5.09
CA ASP A 128 -22.28 4.02 -6.07
C ASP A 128 -21.05 3.11 -6.19
N ALA A 129 -20.12 3.25 -5.24
CA ALA A 129 -18.87 2.51 -5.28
C ALA A 129 -19.02 1.11 -4.70
N THR A 130 -18.71 0.09 -5.52
CA THR A 130 -18.58 -1.29 -5.05
C THR A 130 -17.22 -1.52 -4.41
N THR A 131 -16.17 -1.05 -5.06
CA THR A 131 -14.79 -1.07 -4.54
C THR A 131 -14.24 0.34 -4.43
N VAL A 132 -13.57 0.66 -3.32
CA VAL A 132 -12.95 1.96 -3.10
C VAL A 132 -11.44 1.79 -3.00
N LEU A 133 -10.69 2.53 -3.84
CA LEU A 133 -9.25 2.71 -3.72
C LEU A 133 -8.98 4.00 -2.96
N ILE A 134 -8.05 3.97 -2.01
CA ILE A 134 -7.55 5.14 -1.29
C ILE A 134 -6.03 5.07 -1.28
N SER A 135 -5.37 6.13 -1.74
CA SER A 135 -3.92 6.11 -1.92
C SER A 135 -3.27 7.40 -1.45
N HIS A 136 -2.49 7.32 -0.36
CA HIS A 136 -1.71 8.45 0.17
C HIS A 136 -2.55 9.69 0.52
N VAL A 137 -3.71 9.47 1.16
CA VAL A 137 -4.66 10.54 1.53
C VAL A 137 -4.76 10.74 3.04
N LEU A 138 -4.42 9.73 3.84
CA LEU A 138 -4.70 9.71 5.28
C LEU A 138 -4.03 10.86 6.05
N ASN A 139 -2.86 11.33 5.61
CA ASN A 139 -2.18 12.47 6.21
C ASN A 139 -2.83 13.83 5.90
N GLU A 140 -3.71 13.89 4.88
CA GLU A 140 -4.44 15.11 4.50
C GLU A 140 -5.82 15.23 5.17
N LEU A 141 -6.26 14.18 5.88
CA LEU A 141 -7.57 14.13 6.54
C LEU A 141 -7.47 14.60 7.98
N THR A 142 -8.36 15.50 8.38
CA THR A 142 -8.64 15.74 9.81
C THR A 142 -9.30 14.52 10.44
N ASP A 143 -9.37 14.44 11.75
CA ASP A 143 -10.05 13.33 12.42
C ASP A 143 -11.56 13.34 12.13
N GLN A 144 -12.17 14.53 11.95
CA GLN A 144 -13.57 14.66 11.54
C GLN A 144 -13.78 14.11 10.13
N HIS A 145 -12.97 14.57 9.15
CA HIS A 145 -13.08 14.09 7.76
C HIS A 145 -12.83 12.58 7.67
N LEU A 146 -11.90 12.05 8.47
CA LEU A 146 -11.67 10.61 8.53
C LEU A 146 -12.90 9.87 9.10
N SER A 147 -13.54 10.39 10.16
CA SER A 147 -14.75 9.81 10.73
C SER A 147 -15.89 9.76 9.71
N ASP A 148 -16.11 10.86 8.99
CA ASP A 148 -17.15 10.96 7.96
C ASP A 148 -16.85 10.00 6.78
N LEU A 149 -15.59 9.92 6.34
CA LEU A 149 -15.16 8.97 5.31
C LEU A 149 -15.43 7.52 5.76
N LEU A 150 -15.04 7.16 6.99
CA LEU A 150 -15.24 5.80 7.50
C LEU A 150 -16.71 5.42 7.59
N HIS A 151 -17.58 6.37 7.95
CA HIS A 151 -19.03 6.13 7.95
C HIS A 151 -19.54 5.80 6.55
N ARG A 152 -19.11 6.54 5.54
CA ARG A 152 -19.51 6.35 4.13
C ARG A 152 -18.92 5.09 3.51
N LEU A 153 -17.66 4.74 3.85
CA LEU A 153 -16.98 3.54 3.38
C LEU A 153 -17.71 2.24 3.76
N LYS A 154 -18.52 2.26 4.80
CA LYS A 154 -19.34 1.12 5.20
C LYS A 154 -20.37 0.69 4.14
N GLN A 155 -20.63 1.48 3.12
CA GLN A 155 -21.51 1.10 2.01
C GLN A 155 -20.79 0.26 0.96
N ALA A 156 -19.48 0.43 0.80
CA ALA A 156 -18.68 -0.34 -0.15
C ALA A 156 -18.63 -1.83 0.19
N THR A 157 -18.41 -2.66 -0.82
CA THR A 157 -18.15 -4.10 -0.68
C THR A 157 -16.70 -4.36 -0.36
N ALA A 158 -15.76 -3.68 -1.03
CA ALA A 158 -14.33 -3.82 -0.79
C ALA A 158 -13.62 -2.47 -0.71
N ILE A 159 -12.52 -2.43 0.06
CA ILE A 159 -11.68 -1.25 0.24
C ILE A 159 -10.23 -1.66 0.10
N LEU A 160 -9.48 -0.98 -0.76
CA LEU A 160 -8.03 -1.10 -0.88
C LEU A 160 -7.40 0.25 -0.48
N TRP A 161 -6.65 0.24 0.60
CA TRP A 161 -6.07 1.46 1.16
C TRP A 161 -4.55 1.32 1.28
N VAL A 162 -3.79 2.20 0.62
CA VAL A 162 -2.31 2.19 0.61
C VAL A 162 -1.79 3.55 1.05
N GLU A 163 -0.89 3.54 2.05
CA GLU A 163 -0.36 4.74 2.69
C GLU A 163 1.17 4.69 2.82
N PRO A 164 1.83 5.84 3.06
CA PRO A 164 3.22 5.85 3.48
C PRO A 164 3.42 5.11 4.81
N SER A 165 4.61 4.56 5.02
CA SER A 165 4.96 3.76 6.21
C SER A 165 5.29 4.58 7.46
N GLN A 166 5.12 5.90 7.45
CA GLN A 166 5.41 6.73 8.63
C GLN A 166 4.61 6.25 9.84
N LYS A 167 5.26 6.19 11.01
CA LYS A 167 4.65 5.63 12.23
C LYS A 167 3.30 6.27 12.57
N SER A 168 3.19 7.60 12.45
CA SER A 168 1.95 8.34 12.70
C SER A 168 0.82 7.89 11.76
N ILE A 169 1.11 7.77 10.45
CA ILE A 169 0.14 7.37 9.43
C ILE A 169 -0.23 5.89 9.60
N ALA A 170 0.75 5.02 9.78
CA ALA A 170 0.51 3.60 10.05
C ALA A 170 -0.34 3.37 11.30
N SER A 171 -0.13 4.17 12.35
CA SER A 171 -0.95 4.12 13.56
C SER A 171 -2.38 4.60 13.33
N ARG A 172 -2.59 5.60 12.46
CA ARG A 172 -3.94 6.02 12.05
C ARG A 172 -4.62 4.93 11.23
N LEU A 173 -3.92 4.31 10.27
CA LEU A 173 -4.45 3.22 9.46
C LEU A 173 -4.80 1.99 10.31
N LEU A 174 -4.04 1.73 11.37
CA LEU A 174 -4.35 0.68 12.34
C LEU A 174 -5.67 0.97 13.08
N LYS A 175 -5.94 2.22 13.48
CA LYS A 175 -7.23 2.60 14.06
C LYS A 175 -8.38 2.39 13.07
N VAL A 176 -8.19 2.76 11.81
CA VAL A 176 -9.12 2.48 10.71
C VAL A 176 -9.42 0.98 10.62
N ARG A 177 -8.37 0.14 10.63
CA ARG A 177 -8.51 -1.32 10.65
C ARG A 177 -9.40 -1.81 11.79
N GLU A 178 -9.16 -1.35 13.01
CA GLU A 178 -9.94 -1.77 14.18
C GLU A 178 -11.41 -1.34 14.11
N MET A 179 -11.69 -0.18 13.52
CA MET A 179 -13.05 0.29 13.33
C MET A 179 -13.81 -0.50 12.26
N LEU A 180 -13.17 -0.75 11.11
CA LEU A 180 -13.80 -1.40 9.96
C LEU A 180 -13.86 -2.92 10.05
N ARG A 181 -12.95 -3.60 10.80
CA ARG A 181 -12.98 -5.06 10.94
C ARG A 181 -14.24 -5.62 11.59
N LYS A 182 -15.09 -4.77 12.15
CA LYS A 182 -16.39 -5.18 12.70
C LYS A 182 -17.42 -5.47 11.60
N GLU A 183 -17.22 -4.93 10.42
CA GLU A 183 -18.15 -5.01 9.29
C GLU A 183 -17.52 -5.65 8.05
N PHE A 184 -16.18 -5.72 8.01
CA PHE A 184 -15.42 -6.26 6.90
C PHE A 184 -14.48 -7.38 7.36
N HIS A 185 -14.24 -8.33 6.47
CA HIS A 185 -13.13 -9.26 6.60
C HIS A 185 -11.81 -8.59 6.23
N LEU A 186 -10.76 -8.90 6.99
CA LEU A 186 -9.40 -8.44 6.71
C LEU A 186 -8.77 -9.37 5.66
N ILE A 187 -8.52 -8.84 4.46
CA ILE A 187 -7.92 -9.61 3.36
C ILE A 187 -6.41 -9.56 3.42
N ALA A 188 -5.84 -8.34 3.54
CA ALA A 188 -4.40 -8.09 3.57
C ALA A 188 -4.10 -6.78 4.34
N PRO A 189 -2.93 -6.63 4.94
CA PRO A 189 -1.82 -7.58 5.05
C PRO A 189 -2.04 -8.67 6.11
N CYS A 190 -3.07 -8.50 6.95
CA CYS A 190 -3.28 -9.33 8.13
C CYS A 190 -3.46 -10.80 7.76
N PRO A 191 -2.79 -11.72 8.48
CA PRO A 191 -3.02 -13.15 8.31
C PRO A 191 -4.20 -13.66 9.15
N HIS A 192 -4.87 -12.80 9.93
CA HIS A 192 -5.93 -13.16 10.88
C HIS A 192 -7.00 -12.08 10.99
N GLN A 193 -8.16 -12.42 11.58
CA GLN A 193 -9.31 -11.54 11.80
C GLN A 193 -9.36 -10.95 13.22
N ALA A 194 -8.46 -11.35 14.12
CA ALA A 194 -8.40 -10.89 15.51
C ALA A 194 -7.98 -9.40 15.64
N SER A 195 -8.02 -8.86 16.85
CA SER A 195 -7.48 -7.55 17.20
C SER A 195 -6.01 -7.45 16.82
N CYS A 196 -5.56 -6.24 16.45
CA CYS A 196 -4.18 -6.06 16.01
C CYS A 196 -3.19 -6.16 17.17
N GLY A 197 -2.25 -7.08 17.10
CA GLY A 197 -1.19 -7.23 18.10
C GLY A 197 -0.23 -6.03 18.19
N MET A 198 -0.25 -5.12 17.21
CA MET A 198 0.51 -3.86 17.28
C MET A 198 -0.04 -2.89 18.34
N LEU A 199 -1.26 -3.10 18.83
CA LEU A 199 -1.85 -2.31 19.92
C LEU A 199 -1.35 -2.71 21.31
N ALA A 200 -0.69 -3.87 21.41
CA ALA A 200 -0.15 -4.32 22.68
C ALA A 200 0.97 -3.37 23.18
N PRO A 201 1.04 -3.05 24.47
CA PRO A 201 2.01 -2.09 25.03
C PRO A 201 3.47 -2.42 24.69
N GLU A 202 3.83 -3.70 24.68
CA GLU A 202 5.16 -4.18 24.30
C GLU A 202 5.57 -3.82 22.87
N ASN A 203 4.58 -3.59 21.99
CA ASN A 203 4.79 -3.21 20.59
C ASN A 203 4.74 -1.69 20.34
N ALA A 204 4.62 -0.85 21.38
CA ALA A 204 4.47 0.61 21.24
C ALA A 204 5.60 1.31 20.46
N ARG A 205 6.82 0.72 20.43
CA ARG A 205 7.95 1.21 19.61
C ARG A 205 7.87 0.83 18.15
N HIS A 206 7.05 -0.15 17.81
CA HIS A 206 6.89 -0.70 16.45
C HIS A 206 5.63 -0.13 15.76
N TRP A 207 5.53 -0.34 14.46
CA TRP A 207 4.33 -0.04 13.67
C TRP A 207 4.24 -1.01 12.49
N CYS A 208 3.03 -1.22 11.99
CA CYS A 208 2.80 -2.12 10.86
C CYS A 208 3.22 -1.45 9.55
N HIS A 209 4.25 -1.98 8.90
CA HIS A 209 4.72 -1.53 7.58
C HIS A 209 5.40 -2.67 6.83
N HIS A 210 5.50 -2.50 5.53
CA HIS A 210 6.05 -3.47 4.58
C HIS A 210 6.98 -2.76 3.60
N PHE A 211 7.75 -3.53 2.83
CA PHE A 211 8.67 -3.01 1.83
C PHE A 211 8.36 -3.62 0.47
N ALA A 212 7.98 -2.78 -0.49
CA ALA A 212 7.89 -3.16 -1.89
C ALA A 212 9.29 -3.23 -2.51
N MET A 213 9.45 -4.09 -3.51
CA MET A 213 10.68 -4.15 -4.29
C MET A 213 10.60 -3.15 -5.45
N PRO A 214 11.57 -2.25 -5.59
CA PRO A 214 11.66 -1.40 -6.76
C PRO A 214 11.89 -2.26 -8.01
N PRO A 215 11.27 -1.92 -9.16
CA PRO A 215 11.54 -2.63 -10.41
C PRO A 215 12.96 -2.33 -10.91
N ALA A 216 13.47 -3.16 -11.83
CA ALA A 216 14.83 -3.03 -12.35
C ALA A 216 15.10 -1.66 -12.99
N GLU A 217 14.09 -1.07 -13.62
CA GLU A 217 14.12 0.24 -14.26
C GLU A 217 14.51 1.36 -13.28
N ALA A 218 14.14 1.22 -12.00
CA ALA A 218 14.52 2.17 -10.95
C ALA A 218 16.06 2.31 -10.82
N PHE A 219 16.81 1.28 -11.22
CA PHE A 219 18.29 1.24 -11.12
C PHE A 219 19.00 1.37 -12.46
N THR A 220 18.30 1.10 -13.56
CA THR A 220 18.88 1.12 -14.92
C THR A 220 18.61 2.43 -15.67
N GLU A 221 17.50 3.12 -15.37
CA GLU A 221 17.18 4.38 -16.03
C GLU A 221 17.81 5.58 -15.30
N SER A 222 18.58 6.37 -16.03
CA SER A 222 19.30 7.54 -15.49
C SER A 222 18.40 8.60 -14.85
N LYS A 223 17.10 8.68 -15.25
CA LYS A 223 16.14 9.61 -14.64
C LYS A 223 15.98 9.36 -13.14
N TRP A 224 15.91 8.09 -12.72
CA TRP A 224 15.72 7.72 -11.31
C TRP A 224 16.95 8.05 -10.46
N ALA A 225 18.15 7.80 -10.97
CA ALA A 225 19.39 8.15 -10.27
C ALA A 225 19.49 9.67 -10.05
N LYS A 226 19.14 10.48 -11.08
CA LYS A 226 19.11 11.95 -10.99
C LYS A 226 18.06 12.45 -10.00
N LEU A 227 16.84 11.87 -10.03
CA LEU A 227 15.77 12.21 -9.09
C LEU A 227 16.18 11.89 -7.65
N SER A 228 16.75 10.69 -7.43
CA SER A 228 17.27 10.24 -6.14
C SER A 228 18.29 11.22 -5.57
N ALA A 229 19.29 11.58 -6.34
CA ALA A 229 20.34 12.51 -5.92
C ALA A 229 19.80 13.93 -5.64
N ALA A 230 18.93 14.47 -6.53
CA ALA A 230 18.39 15.81 -6.40
C ALA A 230 17.43 15.98 -5.21
N LEU A 231 16.65 14.95 -4.89
CA LEU A 231 15.64 14.99 -3.84
C LEU A 231 16.08 14.29 -2.55
N ASN A 232 17.30 13.73 -2.52
CA ASN A 232 17.80 12.90 -1.42
C ASN A 232 16.80 11.79 -1.05
N ILE A 233 16.44 10.96 -2.04
CA ILE A 233 15.50 9.85 -1.88
C ILE A 233 16.22 8.53 -2.11
N ASP A 234 16.20 7.62 -1.15
CA ASP A 234 16.65 6.24 -1.39
C ASP A 234 15.58 5.50 -2.23
N LEU A 235 15.94 5.10 -3.45
CA LEU A 235 15.04 4.37 -4.33
C LEU A 235 14.74 2.95 -3.84
N ARG A 236 15.60 2.40 -2.97
CA ARG A 236 15.43 1.07 -2.37
C ARG A 236 14.40 1.09 -1.24
N ASP A 237 14.17 2.26 -0.64
CA ASP A 237 13.15 2.42 0.40
C ASP A 237 11.79 2.71 -0.24
N LEU A 238 11.03 1.63 -0.47
CA LEU A 238 9.63 1.67 -0.88
C LEU A 238 8.73 1.15 0.23
N SER A 239 8.91 1.71 1.41
CA SER A 239 8.12 1.35 2.56
C SER A 239 6.66 1.83 2.45
N LEU A 240 5.72 0.99 2.88
CA LEU A 240 4.28 1.26 2.86
C LEU A 240 3.56 0.63 4.05
N SER A 241 2.39 1.18 4.36
CA SER A 241 1.35 0.54 5.15
C SER A 241 0.11 0.36 4.28
N TYR A 242 -0.62 -0.72 4.42
CA TYR A 242 -1.81 -0.94 3.61
C TYR A 242 -2.85 -1.77 4.35
N LEU A 243 -4.08 -1.70 3.85
CA LEU A 243 -5.22 -2.42 4.37
C LEU A 243 -6.15 -2.77 3.22
N VAL A 244 -6.51 -4.05 3.09
CA VAL A 244 -7.51 -4.52 2.15
C VAL A 244 -8.61 -5.21 2.93
N LEU A 245 -9.83 -4.80 2.65
CA LEU A 245 -11.05 -5.17 3.35
C LEU A 245 -12.10 -5.64 2.35
N ASP A 246 -12.92 -6.64 2.73
CA ASP A 246 -14.01 -7.16 1.90
C ASP A 246 -15.16 -7.64 2.79
N LYS A 247 -16.39 -7.38 2.40
CA LYS A 247 -17.58 -7.90 3.09
C LYS A 247 -17.95 -9.30 2.68
N ARG A 248 -17.50 -9.74 1.51
CA ARG A 248 -17.77 -11.09 1.02
C ARG A 248 -17.05 -12.12 1.86
N ALA A 249 -17.57 -13.34 1.87
CA ALA A 249 -16.90 -14.47 2.49
C ALA A 249 -15.52 -14.68 1.86
N VAL A 250 -14.51 -14.88 2.70
CA VAL A 250 -13.12 -15.03 2.29
C VAL A 250 -12.62 -16.40 2.74
N LEU A 251 -11.87 -17.06 1.87
CA LEU A 251 -11.17 -18.28 2.25
C LEU A 251 -10.12 -17.95 3.32
N PRO A 252 -10.12 -18.63 4.47
CA PRO A 252 -9.11 -18.41 5.48
C PRO A 252 -7.73 -18.79 4.95
N LEU A 253 -6.71 -18.12 5.43
CA LEU A 253 -5.34 -18.57 5.20
C LEU A 253 -5.10 -19.89 5.91
N PRO A 254 -4.13 -20.70 5.44
CA PRO A 254 -3.74 -21.92 6.12
C PRO A 254 -3.38 -21.70 7.59
N PRO A 255 -3.53 -22.71 8.45
CA PRO A 255 -3.08 -22.65 9.83
C PRO A 255 -1.62 -22.20 9.92
N HIS A 256 -1.29 -21.53 11.01
CA HIS A 256 0.07 -21.00 11.27
C HIS A 256 0.57 -19.94 10.25
N ALA A 257 -0.32 -19.35 9.47
CA ALA A 257 0.03 -18.23 8.58
C ALA A 257 0.61 -17.08 9.39
N LYS A 258 1.77 -16.58 8.96
CA LYS A 258 2.49 -15.46 9.59
C LYS A 258 2.89 -14.43 8.57
N ARG A 259 2.83 -13.16 8.99
CA ARG A 259 3.25 -12.01 8.18
C ARG A 259 4.48 -11.37 8.81
N VAL A 260 5.52 -11.15 8.00
CA VAL A 260 6.66 -10.32 8.40
C VAL A 260 6.24 -8.85 8.44
N ILE A 261 6.58 -8.16 9.52
CA ILE A 261 6.38 -6.73 9.68
C ILE A 261 7.75 -6.04 9.68
N GLY A 262 7.90 -5.03 8.84
CA GLY A 262 9.14 -4.27 8.74
C GLY A 262 10.31 -5.08 8.16
N ASN A 263 11.51 -4.68 8.56
CA ASN A 263 12.74 -5.28 8.07
C ASN A 263 13.17 -6.51 8.88
N ILE A 264 13.73 -7.48 8.18
CA ILE A 264 14.44 -8.61 8.79
C ILE A 264 15.89 -8.17 9.12
N ARG A 265 16.31 -8.35 10.36
CA ARG A 265 17.67 -8.07 10.80
C ARG A 265 18.54 -9.30 10.63
N LEU A 266 19.55 -9.20 9.78
CA LEU A 266 20.50 -10.29 9.51
C LEU A 266 21.74 -10.19 10.40
N TYR A 267 22.08 -11.31 11.01
CA TYR A 267 23.33 -11.52 11.73
C TYR A 267 24.15 -12.62 11.06
N LYS A 268 25.34 -12.93 11.57
CA LYS A 268 26.26 -13.95 10.99
C LYS A 268 25.61 -15.35 10.95
N ALA A 269 24.89 -15.72 12.00
CA ALA A 269 24.31 -17.07 12.19
C ALA A 269 22.81 -17.08 12.44
N SER A 270 22.14 -15.92 12.48
CA SER A 270 20.69 -15.84 12.73
C SER A 270 20.07 -14.67 11.96
N ALA A 271 18.75 -14.67 11.91
CA ALA A 271 17.94 -13.56 11.47
C ALA A 271 16.85 -13.28 12.51
N SER A 272 16.58 -12.01 12.79
CA SER A 272 15.53 -11.59 13.72
C SER A 272 14.48 -10.80 12.97
N MET A 273 13.20 -11.11 13.20
CA MET A 273 12.08 -10.49 12.51
C MET A 273 10.84 -10.37 13.41
N LEU A 274 10.01 -9.36 13.16
CA LEU A 274 8.69 -9.28 13.75
C LEU A 274 7.70 -10.10 12.92
N LEU A 275 7.06 -11.07 13.54
CA LEU A 275 5.99 -11.87 12.95
C LEU A 275 4.66 -11.51 13.57
N CYS A 276 3.65 -11.34 12.71
CA CYS A 276 2.25 -11.15 13.06
C CYS A 276 1.47 -12.41 12.74
N ASP A 277 0.69 -12.89 13.70
CA ASP A 277 -0.28 -13.98 13.58
C ASP A 277 -1.51 -13.70 14.45
N GLU A 278 -2.44 -14.64 14.55
CA GLU A 278 -3.66 -14.54 15.35
C GLU A 278 -3.42 -14.35 16.86
N HIS A 279 -2.23 -14.67 17.33
CA HIS A 279 -1.81 -14.51 18.74
C HIS A 279 -1.07 -13.20 19.01
N GLY A 280 -0.89 -12.37 18.00
CA GLY A 280 -0.29 -11.04 18.12
C GLY A 280 0.97 -10.84 17.29
N VAL A 281 1.79 -9.87 17.71
CA VAL A 281 3.05 -9.53 17.05
C VAL A 281 4.20 -9.82 17.99
N ARG A 282 5.15 -10.63 17.53
CA ARG A 282 6.28 -11.09 18.36
C ARG A 282 7.58 -11.06 17.58
N ASN A 283 8.68 -10.75 18.29
CA ASN A 283 10.02 -10.95 17.74
C ASN A 283 10.33 -12.44 17.65
N THR A 284 10.80 -12.88 16.50
CA THR A 284 11.10 -14.29 16.21
C THR A 284 12.51 -14.38 15.65
N GLU A 285 13.29 -15.31 16.16
CA GLU A 285 14.62 -15.63 15.67
C GLU A 285 14.55 -16.82 14.70
N LEU A 286 15.40 -16.79 13.68
CA LEU A 286 15.67 -17.92 12.79
C LEU A 286 17.18 -18.17 12.78
N TYR A 287 17.58 -19.38 13.12
CA TYR A 287 18.99 -19.76 13.11
C TYR A 287 19.37 -20.45 11.79
N LYS A 288 20.51 -20.05 11.24
CA LYS A 288 21.05 -20.63 9.99
C LYS A 288 21.22 -22.15 10.08
N ARG A 289 21.58 -22.69 11.27
CA ARG A 289 21.78 -24.14 11.47
C ARG A 289 20.49 -24.93 11.36
N ASP A 290 19.34 -24.32 11.75
CA ASP A 290 18.04 -25.00 11.84
C ASP A 290 17.29 -24.92 10.49
N LEU A 291 17.36 -23.77 9.82
CA LEU A 291 16.70 -23.53 8.53
C LEU A 291 17.67 -22.86 7.51
N PRO A 292 18.70 -23.59 7.03
CA PRO A 292 19.76 -22.99 6.21
C PRO A 292 19.28 -22.42 4.88
N GLU A 293 18.30 -23.05 4.21
CA GLU A 293 17.79 -22.58 2.93
C GLU A 293 16.90 -21.33 3.10
N VAL A 294 16.11 -21.27 4.16
CA VAL A 294 15.32 -20.07 4.50
C VAL A 294 16.26 -18.91 4.84
N PHE A 295 17.31 -19.15 5.62
CA PHE A 295 18.32 -18.14 5.92
C PHE A 295 19.02 -17.62 4.65
N LYS A 296 19.29 -18.50 3.70
CA LYS A 296 19.85 -18.12 2.39
C LYS A 296 18.88 -17.30 1.55
N ALA A 297 17.58 -17.65 1.58
CA ALA A 297 16.51 -16.88 0.93
C ALA A 297 16.40 -15.47 1.51
N ILE A 298 16.45 -15.32 2.84
CA ILE A 298 16.48 -14.01 3.52
C ILE A 298 17.66 -13.16 3.04
N LYS A 299 18.87 -13.74 3.00
CA LYS A 299 20.08 -13.03 2.51
C LYS A 299 19.96 -12.52 1.08
N LYS A 300 19.18 -13.20 0.25
CA LYS A 300 18.91 -12.84 -1.14
C LYS A 300 17.71 -11.91 -1.32
N GLY A 301 16.99 -11.56 -0.23
CA GLY A 301 15.75 -10.81 -0.30
C GLY A 301 14.59 -11.60 -0.95
N ALA A 302 14.69 -12.92 -1.00
CA ALA A 302 13.73 -13.81 -1.69
C ALA A 302 12.75 -14.51 -0.72
N MET A 303 12.81 -14.21 0.58
CA MET A 303 11.84 -14.76 1.54
C MET A 303 10.49 -14.07 1.34
N PRO A 304 9.37 -14.82 1.17
CA PRO A 304 8.05 -14.23 1.09
C PRO A 304 7.68 -13.54 2.41
N SER A 305 6.90 -12.46 2.32
CA SER A 305 6.45 -11.72 3.49
C SER A 305 5.26 -12.39 4.21
N LEU A 306 4.60 -13.36 3.56
CA LEU A 306 3.52 -14.20 4.09
C LEU A 306 3.89 -15.66 3.88
N PHE A 307 3.83 -16.47 4.92
CA PHE A 307 4.18 -17.89 4.91
C PHE A 307 3.53 -18.60 6.11
N ALA A 308 3.48 -19.93 6.10
CA ALA A 308 3.15 -20.72 7.28
C ALA A 308 4.44 -21.11 8.02
N ALA A 309 4.44 -20.99 9.34
CA ALA A 309 5.60 -21.33 10.17
C ALA A 309 5.20 -21.78 11.57
N GLU A 310 5.99 -22.71 12.11
CA GLU A 310 5.95 -23.04 13.54
C GLU A 310 7.05 -22.25 14.26
N VAL A 311 6.70 -21.78 15.46
CA VAL A 311 7.60 -20.99 16.30
C VAL A 311 7.56 -21.57 17.72
N GLU A 312 8.68 -22.12 18.15
CA GLU A 312 8.85 -22.65 19.49
C GLU A 312 9.83 -21.78 20.29
N ARG A 313 9.43 -21.36 21.49
CA ARG A 313 10.26 -20.53 22.38
C ARG A 313 10.89 -19.29 21.70
N GLY A 314 10.13 -18.68 20.77
CA GLY A 314 10.60 -17.50 20.01
C GLY A 314 11.51 -17.82 18.82
N CYS A 315 11.75 -19.10 18.51
CA CYS A 315 12.56 -19.53 17.38
C CYS A 315 11.68 -20.20 16.31
N MET A 316 11.89 -19.85 15.04
CA MET A 316 11.24 -20.51 13.91
C MET A 316 11.85 -21.90 13.70
N THR A 317 11.01 -22.93 13.73
CA THR A 317 11.42 -24.34 13.60
C THR A 317 10.95 -24.96 12.28
N VAL A 318 9.83 -24.50 11.74
CA VAL A 318 9.28 -24.94 10.44
C VAL A 318 8.95 -23.73 9.59
N PHE A 319 9.14 -23.84 8.28
CA PHE A 319 8.80 -22.81 7.29
C PHE A 319 8.20 -23.45 6.04
N ASN A 320 7.01 -22.98 5.63
CA ASN A 320 6.31 -23.39 4.42
C ASN A 320 5.86 -22.13 3.66
N PRO A 321 6.30 -21.91 2.41
CA PRO A 321 5.78 -20.81 1.59
C PRO A 321 4.28 -21.01 1.30
N LEU A 322 3.54 -19.90 1.21
CA LEU A 322 2.12 -19.87 0.86
C LEU A 322 1.91 -19.34 -0.53
#